data_81b6f51ef3e076da394bd2d0b5ff43e9
#
_entry.id   81b6f51ef3e076da394bd2d0b5ff43e9
#
_cell.length_a   1.000
_cell.length_b   1.000
_cell.length_c   1.000
_cell.angle_alpha   90.00
_cell.angle_beta   90.00
_cell.angle_gamma   90.00
#
_symmetry.space_group_name_H-M   'P 1'
#
loop_
_entity.id
_entity.type
_entity.pdbx_description
1 polymer ?
#
loop_
_entity_poly.entity_id
_entity_poly.type
_entity_poly.pdbx_seq_one_letter_code
_entity_poly.pdbx_strand_id
1 'polypeptide(L)'
;MIFIDLEHKRPTDNDIPGWTPWTQAQWDGWLAKSAQLVTALEKLQAAGKRDERNALIDANSAHWGALKEWLLALSGGKCWFSEVRDLYSHYDVEHFRPKKQAKTLDGTERDGYWWLAFDYMNFRVCGNVGNRKKGGWFPLQQGSLCSTFDARCEESEAPYLLDPIDDDDVSLIAFDEEGKLIPMPGSSLWEQERVSETVKRLKLNEHVPLAEARRSVWQKVDALIEDFQAAKAKCAGGKNPAAKAKLLEVRAKVRELTHRSAELSSVARWCLQVRNEPQLLKLVA
;
A
#
# COMPACT_ATOMS: atom_id res chain seq x y z
N MET A 1 -4.03 -3.87 2.31
CA MET A 1 -2.89 -3.24 1.57
C MET A 1 -3.03 -3.59 0.11
N ILE A 2 -2.65 -2.69 -0.79
CA ILE A 2 -2.75 -2.93 -2.23
C ILE A 2 -1.36 -2.87 -2.85
N PHE A 3 -1.02 -3.86 -3.69
CA PHE A 3 0.24 -3.84 -4.45
C PHE A 3 0.25 -2.72 -5.49
N ILE A 4 1.33 -1.98 -5.58
CA ILE A 4 1.57 -0.89 -6.53
C ILE A 4 2.83 -1.18 -7.33
N ASP A 5 2.67 -1.47 -8.60
CA ASP A 5 3.79 -1.64 -9.53
C ASP A 5 4.43 -0.27 -9.85
N LEU A 6 5.18 0.26 -8.87
CA LEU A 6 5.82 1.56 -9.00
C LEU A 6 7.05 1.53 -9.91
N GLU A 7 7.71 0.39 -9.99
CA GLU A 7 8.93 0.19 -10.79
C GLU A 7 8.67 0.42 -12.28
N HIS A 8 7.51 -0.05 -12.78
CA HIS A 8 7.14 0.01 -14.20
C HIS A 8 6.22 1.19 -14.55
N LYS A 9 6.00 2.14 -13.62
CA LYS A 9 5.14 3.30 -13.84
C LYS A 9 5.88 4.62 -13.73
N ARG A 10 5.50 5.55 -14.59
CA ARG A 10 6.06 6.91 -14.65
C ARG A 10 4.94 7.94 -14.73
N PRO A 11 5.17 9.18 -14.29
CA PRO A 11 4.18 10.26 -14.45
C PRO A 11 3.85 10.59 -15.90
N THR A 12 4.66 10.13 -16.85
CA THR A 12 4.44 10.29 -18.30
C THR A 12 3.52 9.26 -18.92
N ASP A 13 3.15 8.20 -18.17
CA ASP A 13 2.33 7.13 -18.69
C ASP A 13 0.88 7.60 -18.90
N ASN A 14 0.29 7.19 -20.02
CA ASN A 14 -1.06 7.58 -20.43
C ASN A 14 -2.12 6.49 -20.13
N ASP A 15 -1.71 5.38 -19.55
CA ASP A 15 -2.57 4.24 -19.21
C ASP A 15 -3.03 4.23 -17.73
N ILE A 16 -2.75 5.29 -16.97
CA ILE A 16 -3.14 5.41 -15.56
C ILE A 16 -4.50 6.13 -15.49
N PRO A 17 -5.57 5.42 -15.04
CA PRO A 17 -6.91 6.01 -14.98
C PRO A 17 -6.98 7.22 -14.04
N GLY A 18 -7.56 8.32 -14.54
CA GLY A 18 -7.72 9.55 -13.74
C GLY A 18 -6.47 10.40 -13.61
N TRP A 19 -5.37 10.03 -14.26
CA TRP A 19 -4.15 10.82 -14.31
C TRP A 19 -4.02 11.57 -15.66
N THR A 20 -3.60 12.83 -15.59
CA THR A 20 -3.16 13.59 -16.78
C THR A 20 -1.65 13.48 -16.88
N PRO A 21 -1.12 12.80 -17.89
CA PRO A 21 0.32 12.54 -17.99
C PRO A 21 1.15 13.82 -18.05
N TRP A 22 2.30 13.79 -17.39
CA TRP A 22 3.32 14.81 -17.58
C TRP A 22 3.97 14.63 -18.94
N THR A 23 4.49 15.72 -19.47
CA THR A 23 5.44 15.64 -20.60
C THR A 23 6.75 15.05 -20.14
N GLN A 24 7.53 14.48 -21.07
CA GLN A 24 8.88 13.98 -20.76
C GLN A 24 9.76 15.08 -20.16
N ALA A 25 9.69 16.31 -20.69
CA ALA A 25 10.46 17.43 -20.18
C ALA A 25 10.13 17.80 -18.73
N GLN A 26 8.86 17.66 -18.31
CA GLN A 26 8.46 17.88 -16.91
C GLN A 26 9.06 16.80 -16.00
N TRP A 27 9.02 15.55 -16.44
CA TRP A 27 9.60 14.43 -15.69
C TRP A 27 11.12 14.56 -15.58
N ASP A 28 11.81 14.82 -16.69
CA ASP A 28 13.27 15.02 -16.70
C ASP A 28 13.68 16.20 -15.82
N GLY A 29 12.90 17.27 -15.83
CA GLY A 29 13.11 18.43 -14.96
C GLY A 29 12.94 18.09 -13.48
N TRP A 30 11.96 17.25 -13.14
CA TRP A 30 11.78 16.76 -11.78
C TRP A 30 12.97 15.91 -11.32
N LEU A 31 13.43 14.97 -12.15
CA LEU A 31 14.59 14.11 -11.86
C LEU A 31 15.88 14.94 -11.71
N ALA A 32 16.10 15.90 -12.60
CA ALA A 32 17.28 16.77 -12.54
C ALA A 32 17.30 17.59 -11.25
N LYS A 33 16.15 18.11 -10.82
CA LYS A 33 16.04 18.84 -9.54
C LYS A 33 16.25 17.90 -8.36
N SER A 34 15.74 16.67 -8.37
CA SER A 34 16.01 15.66 -7.34
C SER A 34 17.50 15.43 -7.17
N ALA A 35 18.22 15.20 -8.27
CA ALA A 35 19.67 14.99 -8.26
C ALA A 35 20.44 16.21 -7.70
N GLN A 36 20.04 17.43 -8.06
CA GLN A 36 20.62 18.65 -7.51
C GLN A 36 20.42 18.76 -5.99
N LEU A 37 19.21 18.43 -5.51
CA LEU A 37 18.89 18.45 -4.08
C LEU A 37 19.70 17.40 -3.32
N VAL A 38 19.84 16.19 -3.84
CA VAL A 38 20.68 15.15 -3.22
C VAL A 38 22.13 15.60 -3.14
N THR A 39 22.69 16.18 -4.22
CA THR A 39 24.05 16.73 -4.21
C THR A 39 24.22 17.84 -3.16
N ALA A 40 23.20 18.66 -2.94
CA ALA A 40 23.25 19.67 -1.88
C ALA A 40 23.22 19.04 -0.47
N LEU A 41 22.43 17.97 -0.27
CA LEU A 41 22.40 17.22 0.99
C LEU A 41 23.75 16.56 1.26
N GLU A 42 24.41 16.00 0.25
CA GLU A 42 25.75 15.39 0.34
C GLU A 42 26.79 16.38 0.84
N LYS A 43 26.80 17.60 0.29
CA LYS A 43 27.70 18.67 0.73
C LYS A 43 27.49 19.06 2.20
N LEU A 44 26.22 19.15 2.63
CA LEU A 44 25.89 19.46 4.02
C LEU A 44 26.29 18.30 4.96
N GLN A 45 26.07 17.06 4.52
CA GLN A 45 26.51 15.87 5.25
C GLN A 45 28.04 15.84 5.42
N ALA A 46 28.79 16.04 4.34
CA ALA A 46 30.25 16.09 4.36
C ALA A 46 30.79 17.21 5.27
N ALA A 47 30.05 18.31 5.39
CA ALA A 47 30.39 19.43 6.28
C ALA A 47 29.93 19.21 7.74
N GLY A 48 29.33 18.07 8.09
CA GLY A 48 28.79 17.79 9.42
C GLY A 48 27.54 18.61 9.81
N LYS A 49 26.87 19.23 8.84
CA LYS A 49 25.76 20.17 9.02
C LYS A 49 24.39 19.46 8.96
N ARG A 50 24.15 18.56 9.88
CA ARG A 50 22.94 17.72 9.93
C ARG A 50 21.65 18.54 10.01
N ASP A 51 21.62 19.58 10.82
CA ASP A 51 20.41 20.39 11.00
C ASP A 51 20.09 21.19 9.73
N GLU A 52 21.10 21.76 9.08
CA GLU A 52 20.94 22.45 7.77
C GLU A 52 20.49 21.47 6.69
N ARG A 53 21.03 20.24 6.68
CA ARG A 53 20.60 19.16 5.78
C ARG A 53 19.11 18.83 5.96
N ASN A 54 18.67 18.66 7.21
CA ASN A 54 17.29 18.36 7.52
C ASN A 54 16.35 19.53 7.20
N ALA A 55 16.80 20.77 7.43
CA ALA A 55 16.07 21.98 7.03
C ALA A 55 15.90 22.10 5.51
N LEU A 56 16.95 21.74 4.75
CA LEU A 56 16.89 21.72 3.28
C LEU A 56 15.85 20.71 2.77
N ILE A 57 15.78 19.53 3.39
CA ILE A 57 14.74 18.53 3.07
C ILE A 57 13.34 19.12 3.30
N ASP A 58 13.08 19.72 4.46
CA ASP A 58 11.77 20.28 4.79
C ASP A 58 11.38 21.43 3.86
N ALA A 59 12.31 22.31 3.53
CA ALA A 59 12.10 23.45 2.63
C ALA A 59 11.75 23.04 1.19
N ASN A 60 12.05 21.80 0.80
CA ASN A 60 11.75 21.26 -0.53
C ASN A 60 10.61 20.23 -0.54
N SER A 61 9.74 20.26 0.45
CA SER A 61 8.60 19.32 0.55
C SER A 61 7.64 19.41 -0.64
N ALA A 62 7.46 20.55 -1.25
CA ALA A 62 6.67 20.73 -2.47
C ALA A 62 7.20 19.89 -3.65
N HIS A 63 8.48 19.53 -3.65
CA HIS A 63 9.09 18.77 -4.73
C HIS A 63 8.54 17.34 -4.80
N TRP A 64 8.51 16.60 -3.68
CA TRP A 64 7.84 15.29 -3.66
C TRP A 64 6.32 15.41 -3.67
N GLY A 65 5.78 16.50 -3.11
CA GLY A 65 4.36 16.80 -3.16
C GLY A 65 3.80 16.91 -4.59
N ALA A 66 4.62 17.31 -5.55
CA ALA A 66 4.23 17.38 -6.96
C ALA A 66 3.86 16.01 -7.56
N LEU A 67 4.37 14.90 -7.02
CA LEU A 67 4.03 13.55 -7.46
C LEU A 67 2.78 12.98 -6.78
N LYS A 68 2.20 13.65 -5.79
CA LYS A 68 1.12 13.12 -4.96
C LYS A 68 -0.08 12.61 -5.76
N GLU A 69 -0.55 13.40 -6.70
CA GLU A 69 -1.74 13.05 -7.50
C GLU A 69 -1.47 11.87 -8.44
N TRP A 70 -0.27 11.78 -9.00
CA TRP A 70 0.17 10.62 -9.77
C TRP A 70 0.20 9.35 -8.90
N LEU A 71 0.86 9.41 -7.74
CA LEU A 71 0.93 8.29 -6.81
C LEU A 71 -0.47 7.83 -6.36
N LEU A 72 -1.38 8.76 -6.10
CA LEU A 72 -2.78 8.46 -5.79
C LEU A 72 -3.49 7.76 -6.96
N ALA A 73 -3.27 8.23 -8.18
CA ALA A 73 -3.88 7.62 -9.36
C ALA A 73 -3.47 6.15 -9.55
N LEU A 74 -2.23 5.77 -9.19
CA LEU A 74 -1.77 4.37 -9.25
C LEU A 74 -2.63 3.41 -8.41
N SER A 75 -3.23 3.88 -7.34
CA SER A 75 -4.14 3.09 -6.49
C SER A 75 -5.63 3.34 -6.76
N GLY A 76 -5.95 4.19 -7.74
CA GLY A 76 -7.33 4.66 -7.96
C GLY A 76 -7.82 5.56 -6.82
N GLY A 77 -6.95 6.39 -6.26
CA GLY A 77 -7.28 7.37 -5.21
C GLY A 77 -7.33 6.77 -3.79
N LYS A 78 -6.73 5.60 -3.56
CA LYS A 78 -6.74 4.90 -2.26
C LYS A 78 -5.41 5.04 -1.52
N CYS A 79 -5.46 5.00 -0.19
CA CYS A 79 -4.28 4.74 0.64
C CYS A 79 -3.69 3.36 0.31
N TRP A 80 -2.38 3.27 0.13
CA TRP A 80 -1.73 2.02 -0.25
C TRP A 80 -1.73 0.97 0.88
N PHE A 81 -1.79 1.43 2.13
CA PHE A 81 -1.79 0.55 3.32
C PHE A 81 -3.20 0.15 3.77
N SER A 82 -4.15 1.09 3.86
CA SER A 82 -5.52 0.81 4.33
C SER A 82 -6.48 0.38 3.23
N GLU A 83 -6.17 0.71 1.96
CA GLU A 83 -6.98 0.43 0.78
C GLU A 83 -8.35 1.15 0.74
N VAL A 84 -8.50 2.23 1.50
CA VAL A 84 -9.70 3.07 1.47
C VAL A 84 -9.38 4.46 0.93
N ARG A 85 -10.43 5.13 0.43
CA ARG A 85 -10.40 6.56 0.14
C ARG A 85 -10.79 7.34 1.38
N ASP A 86 -10.00 8.35 1.71
CA ASP A 86 -10.34 9.25 2.79
C ASP A 86 -11.09 10.46 2.24
N LEU A 87 -12.33 10.65 2.68
CA LEU A 87 -13.19 11.74 2.23
C LEU A 87 -12.99 13.03 3.03
N TYR A 88 -12.32 12.96 4.18
CA TYR A 88 -12.22 14.09 5.10
C TYR A 88 -10.78 14.48 5.44
N SER A 89 -9.85 13.58 5.31
CA SER A 89 -8.44 13.78 5.64
C SER A 89 -7.58 13.86 4.37
N HIS A 90 -6.37 14.37 4.52
CA HIS A 90 -5.41 14.44 3.42
C HIS A 90 -4.55 13.17 3.38
N TYR A 91 -4.21 12.75 2.18
CA TYR A 91 -3.12 11.82 1.98
C TYR A 91 -1.80 12.57 2.01
N ASP A 92 -0.78 11.89 2.50
CA ASP A 92 0.60 12.37 2.46
C ASP A 92 1.44 11.48 1.55
N VAL A 93 2.45 12.09 0.93
CA VAL A 93 3.56 11.33 0.36
C VAL A 93 4.45 10.91 1.52
N GLU A 94 4.34 9.65 1.89
CA GLU A 94 5.13 9.02 2.95
C GLU A 94 6.45 8.50 2.38
N HIS A 95 7.53 8.65 3.13
CA HIS A 95 8.81 8.05 2.80
C HIS A 95 8.91 6.68 3.46
N PHE A 96 8.93 5.60 2.68
CA PHE A 96 9.04 4.23 3.20
C PHE A 96 10.23 4.11 4.14
N ARG A 97 11.43 4.45 3.67
CA ARG A 97 12.61 4.68 4.50
C ARG A 97 12.62 6.14 4.97
N PRO A 98 12.54 6.38 6.29
CA PRO A 98 12.41 7.73 6.83
C PRO A 98 13.59 8.64 6.47
N LYS A 99 13.31 9.81 5.93
CA LYS A 99 14.32 10.71 5.35
C LYS A 99 15.21 11.44 6.35
N LYS A 100 14.83 11.63 7.62
CA LYS A 100 15.62 12.41 8.60
C LYS A 100 16.09 11.59 9.79
N GLN A 101 15.26 10.67 10.27
CA GLN A 101 15.50 9.91 11.47
C GLN A 101 14.76 8.57 11.36
N ALA A 102 15.45 7.48 11.62
CA ALA A 102 14.86 6.15 11.68
C ALA A 102 14.89 5.61 13.12
N LYS A 103 13.81 4.94 13.53
CA LYS A 103 13.65 4.38 14.88
C LYS A 103 13.58 2.85 14.81
N THR A 104 14.30 2.22 15.70
CA THR A 104 14.29 0.78 15.96
C THR A 104 13.04 0.36 16.75
N LEU A 105 12.88 -0.93 17.02
CA LEU A 105 11.73 -1.46 17.80
C LEU A 105 11.72 -0.92 19.24
N ASP A 106 12.88 -0.78 19.87
CA ASP A 106 13.04 -0.23 21.22
C ASP A 106 12.97 1.30 21.27
N GLY A 107 12.80 1.95 20.12
CA GLY A 107 12.72 3.39 19.99
C GLY A 107 14.07 4.10 19.88
N THR A 108 15.19 3.38 19.86
CA THR A 108 16.51 3.97 19.59
C THR A 108 16.53 4.66 18.23
N GLU A 109 17.09 5.85 18.18
CA GLU A 109 17.11 6.69 16.99
C GLU A 109 18.47 6.58 16.29
N ARG A 110 18.41 6.44 14.97
CA ARG A 110 19.56 6.53 14.07
C ARG A 110 19.32 7.57 13.00
N ASP A 111 20.34 7.94 12.26
CA ASP A 111 20.16 8.84 11.11
C ASP A 111 19.21 8.20 10.11
N GLY A 112 18.41 9.02 9.44
CA GLY A 112 17.50 8.57 8.41
C GLY A 112 18.19 8.40 7.07
N TYR A 113 17.43 7.93 6.10
CA TYR A 113 17.86 7.71 4.72
C TYR A 113 17.73 9.03 3.92
N TRP A 114 18.44 10.06 4.35
CA TRP A 114 18.34 11.39 3.79
C TRP A 114 18.65 11.45 2.30
N TRP A 115 19.49 10.56 1.79
CA TRP A 115 19.83 10.44 0.37
C TRP A 115 18.67 9.93 -0.49
N LEU A 116 17.66 9.30 0.14
CA LEU A 116 16.41 8.84 -0.49
C LEU A 116 15.27 9.86 -0.33
N ALA A 117 15.55 11.06 0.21
CA ALA A 117 14.51 12.06 0.49
C ALA A 117 13.79 12.55 -0.77
N PHE A 118 14.45 12.50 -1.92
CA PHE A 118 13.94 12.92 -3.23
C PHE A 118 13.94 11.80 -4.27
N ASP A 119 14.01 10.55 -3.82
CA ASP A 119 13.84 9.38 -4.66
C ASP A 119 12.37 8.94 -4.65
N TYR A 120 11.72 8.99 -5.84
CA TYR A 120 10.31 8.62 -5.96
C TYR A 120 10.06 7.13 -5.64
N MET A 121 11.06 6.26 -5.81
CA MET A 121 10.98 4.85 -5.42
C MET A 121 10.83 4.67 -3.90
N ASN A 122 11.18 5.67 -3.11
CA ASN A 122 10.99 5.70 -1.67
C ASN A 122 9.62 6.28 -1.24
N PHE A 123 8.75 6.66 -2.17
CA PHE A 123 7.47 7.31 -1.85
C PHE A 123 6.31 6.31 -1.81
N ARG A 124 5.42 6.50 -0.84
CA ARG A 124 4.17 5.74 -0.67
C ARG A 124 3.04 6.72 -0.39
N VAL A 125 1.81 6.33 -0.71
CA VAL A 125 0.63 7.12 -0.32
C VAL A 125 0.04 6.53 0.95
N CYS A 126 0.02 7.32 2.00
CA CYS A 126 -0.53 6.93 3.28
C CYS A 126 -1.58 7.94 3.75
N GLY A 127 -2.67 7.43 4.31
CA GLY A 127 -3.64 8.28 5.02
C GLY A 127 -3.01 8.88 6.28
N ASN A 128 -3.49 10.06 6.67
CA ASN A 128 -2.91 10.86 7.76
C ASN A 128 -2.72 10.07 9.08
N VAL A 129 -3.67 9.19 9.45
CA VAL A 129 -3.57 8.38 10.67
C VAL A 129 -2.35 7.47 10.61
N GLY A 130 -2.19 6.70 9.53
CA GLY A 130 -1.06 5.78 9.35
C GLY A 130 0.28 6.53 9.28
N ASN A 131 0.33 7.61 8.48
CA ASN A 131 1.53 8.42 8.31
C ASN A 131 2.04 9.00 9.64
N ARG A 132 1.17 9.61 10.44
CA ARG A 132 1.53 10.14 11.77
C ARG A 132 2.01 9.06 12.72
N LYS A 133 1.40 7.87 12.69
CA LYS A 133 1.79 6.76 13.56
C LYS A 133 3.11 6.13 13.14
N LYS A 134 3.36 6.02 11.84
CA LYS A 134 4.65 5.57 11.34
C LYS A 134 5.76 6.54 11.74
N GLY A 135 5.67 7.81 11.36
CA GLY A 135 6.70 8.80 11.61
C GLY A 135 8.08 8.29 11.18
N GLY A 136 9.05 8.32 12.07
CA GLY A 136 10.39 7.77 11.84
C GLY A 136 10.54 6.27 12.11
N TRP A 137 9.48 5.53 12.42
CA TRP A 137 9.58 4.11 12.75
C TRP A 137 9.97 3.28 11.52
N PHE A 138 11.12 2.65 11.58
CA PHE A 138 11.66 1.78 10.54
C PHE A 138 12.67 0.80 11.13
N PRO A 139 12.22 -0.13 11.97
CA PRO A 139 13.08 -1.14 12.54
C PRO A 139 13.46 -2.19 11.50
N LEU A 140 14.65 -2.70 11.64
CA LEU A 140 15.17 -3.82 10.88
C LEU A 140 15.23 -5.06 11.77
N GLN A 141 15.16 -6.24 11.16
CA GLN A 141 15.37 -7.51 11.85
C GLN A 141 16.74 -7.53 12.53
N GLN A 142 16.83 -8.16 13.69
CA GLN A 142 18.10 -8.34 14.37
C GLN A 142 19.11 -9.08 13.46
N GLY A 143 20.28 -8.48 13.29
CA GLY A 143 21.32 -9.01 12.40
C GLY A 143 21.17 -8.60 10.93
N SER A 144 20.11 -7.89 10.56
CA SER A 144 19.99 -7.29 9.22
C SER A 144 21.11 -6.28 8.97
N LEU A 145 21.55 -6.20 7.73
CA LEU A 145 22.34 -5.06 7.27
C LEU A 145 21.53 -3.78 7.46
N CYS A 146 22.22 -2.68 7.66
CA CYS A 146 21.61 -1.34 7.77
C CYS A 146 22.31 -0.42 6.79
N SER A 147 21.59 0.03 5.79
CA SER A 147 22.11 0.93 4.76
C SER A 147 22.49 2.28 5.35
N THR A 148 23.63 2.77 4.91
CA THR A 148 24.15 4.11 5.18
C THR A 148 24.49 4.78 3.86
N PHE A 149 24.70 6.10 3.89
CA PHE A 149 25.08 6.81 2.68
C PHE A 149 26.39 6.27 2.07
N ASP A 150 27.37 5.93 2.91
CA ASP A 150 28.69 5.44 2.48
C ASP A 150 28.72 3.94 2.14
N ALA A 151 27.73 3.18 2.63
CA ALA A 151 27.60 1.74 2.41
C ALA A 151 26.13 1.41 2.12
N ARG A 152 25.70 1.70 0.91
CA ARG A 152 24.31 1.49 0.46
C ARG A 152 24.04 0.01 0.26
N CYS A 153 23.00 -0.48 0.91
CA CYS A 153 22.57 -1.87 0.85
C CYS A 153 21.05 -2.01 1.10
N GLU A 154 20.27 -1.04 0.63
CA GLU A 154 18.82 -0.96 0.86
C GLU A 154 18.08 -2.25 0.49
N GLU A 155 18.51 -2.92 -0.58
CA GLU A 155 17.94 -4.19 -1.06
C GLU A 155 18.23 -5.38 -0.14
N SER A 156 19.25 -5.26 0.72
CA SER A 156 19.67 -6.31 1.65
C SER A 156 19.14 -6.07 3.08
N GLU A 157 18.40 -4.99 3.30
CA GLU A 157 17.75 -4.73 4.58
C GLU A 157 16.53 -5.62 4.76
N ALA A 158 16.29 -6.07 5.99
CA ALA A 158 15.08 -6.81 6.37
C ALA A 158 14.18 -5.95 7.28
N PRO A 159 13.37 -5.03 6.72
CA PRO A 159 12.51 -4.16 7.50
C PRO A 159 11.30 -4.91 8.07
N TYR A 160 10.86 -4.52 9.27
CA TYR A 160 9.56 -4.97 9.81
C TYR A 160 8.37 -4.40 9.04
N LEU A 161 8.49 -3.16 8.54
CA LEU A 161 7.41 -2.53 7.79
C LEU A 161 7.24 -3.22 6.43
N LEU A 162 6.02 -3.65 6.14
CA LEU A 162 5.65 -4.18 4.83
C LEU A 162 5.58 -3.05 3.80
N ASP A 163 6.07 -3.33 2.60
CA ASP A 163 6.12 -2.38 1.50
C ASP A 163 5.01 -2.62 0.46
N PRO A 164 4.14 -1.65 0.20
CA PRO A 164 3.10 -1.78 -0.84
C PRO A 164 3.61 -1.92 -2.28
N ILE A 165 4.89 -1.67 -2.55
CA ILE A 165 5.47 -1.88 -3.90
C ILE A 165 6.16 -3.24 -4.03
N ASP A 166 6.18 -4.03 -2.98
CA ASP A 166 6.67 -5.39 -2.95
C ASP A 166 5.47 -6.35 -2.93
N ASP A 167 5.31 -7.15 -4.00
CA ASP A 167 4.18 -8.08 -4.13
C ASP A 167 4.27 -9.21 -3.11
N ASP A 168 5.48 -9.67 -2.79
CA ASP A 168 5.71 -10.67 -1.75
C ASP A 168 5.23 -10.15 -0.39
N ASP A 169 5.54 -8.90 -0.04
CA ASP A 169 5.09 -8.26 1.20
C ASP A 169 3.56 -8.11 1.26
N VAL A 170 2.94 -7.71 0.16
CA VAL A 170 1.48 -7.58 0.09
C VAL A 170 0.80 -8.95 0.21
N SER A 171 1.41 -10.01 -0.32
CA SER A 171 0.90 -11.38 -0.25
C SER A 171 0.89 -11.97 1.16
N LEU A 172 1.67 -11.40 2.11
CA LEU A 172 1.69 -11.83 3.51
C LEU A 172 0.41 -11.48 4.29
N ILE A 173 -0.49 -10.68 3.71
CA ILE A 173 -1.68 -10.18 4.40
C ILE A 173 -2.91 -11.00 4.03
N ALA A 174 -3.58 -11.50 5.06
CA ALA A 174 -4.90 -12.11 5.00
C ALA A 174 -5.90 -11.31 5.87
N PHE A 175 -7.16 -11.75 5.88
CA PHE A 175 -8.22 -11.14 6.69
C PHE A 175 -9.02 -12.23 7.40
N ASP A 176 -9.47 -11.95 8.62
CA ASP A 176 -10.47 -12.76 9.29
C ASP A 176 -11.91 -12.27 8.96
N GLU A 177 -12.92 -13.03 9.42
CA GLU A 177 -14.34 -12.72 9.20
C GLU A 177 -14.77 -11.43 9.93
N GLU A 178 -14.01 -11.00 10.93
CA GLU A 178 -14.21 -9.76 11.66
C GLU A 178 -13.59 -8.52 10.95
N GLY A 179 -12.97 -8.74 9.77
CA GLY A 179 -12.33 -7.71 8.98
C GLY A 179 -10.97 -7.26 9.52
N LYS A 180 -10.35 -8.02 10.43
CA LYS A 180 -8.99 -7.75 10.90
C LYS A 180 -7.97 -8.29 9.91
N LEU A 181 -6.89 -7.54 9.73
CA LEU A 181 -5.71 -8.04 9.03
C LEU A 181 -5.01 -9.06 9.94
N ILE A 182 -4.67 -10.18 9.33
CA ILE A 182 -3.92 -11.27 9.96
C ILE A 182 -2.78 -11.69 9.03
N PRO A 183 -1.74 -12.34 9.54
CA PRO A 183 -0.74 -12.98 8.69
C PRO A 183 -1.37 -14.04 7.78
N MET A 184 -0.85 -14.17 6.57
CA MET A 184 -1.24 -15.25 5.65
C MET A 184 -1.05 -16.61 6.33
N PRO A 185 -2.06 -17.51 6.30
CA PRO A 185 -1.90 -18.86 6.84
C PRO A 185 -0.71 -19.60 6.22
N GLY A 186 0.17 -20.13 7.05
CA GLY A 186 1.40 -20.80 6.62
C GLY A 186 2.64 -19.91 6.54
N SER A 187 2.53 -18.62 6.82
CA SER A 187 3.67 -17.71 6.91
C SER A 187 4.66 -18.15 8.00
N SER A 188 5.95 -17.91 7.78
CA SER A 188 7.02 -18.08 8.75
C SER A 188 6.84 -17.15 9.96
N LEU A 189 7.54 -17.42 11.06
CA LEU A 189 7.48 -16.55 12.25
C LEU A 189 7.92 -15.12 11.93
N TRP A 190 8.93 -14.95 11.10
CA TRP A 190 9.40 -13.63 10.67
C TRP A 190 8.32 -12.86 9.89
N GLU A 191 7.68 -13.50 8.94
CA GLU A 191 6.59 -12.90 8.17
C GLU A 191 5.40 -12.51 9.05
N GLN A 192 5.06 -13.38 10.02
CA GLN A 192 4.00 -13.09 11.00
C GLN A 192 4.34 -11.88 11.87
N GLU A 193 5.60 -11.75 12.32
CA GLU A 193 6.07 -10.59 13.07
C GLU A 193 5.99 -9.32 12.22
N ARG A 194 6.41 -9.36 10.96
CA ARG A 194 6.32 -8.22 10.04
C ARG A 194 4.88 -7.73 9.86
N VAL A 195 3.95 -8.64 9.60
CA VAL A 195 2.52 -8.30 9.48
C VAL A 195 2.02 -7.70 10.78
N SER A 196 2.28 -8.34 11.92
CA SER A 196 1.80 -7.91 13.23
C SER A 196 2.32 -6.51 13.60
N GLU A 197 3.61 -6.26 13.42
CA GLU A 197 4.20 -4.96 13.73
C GLU A 197 3.75 -3.85 12.76
N THR A 198 3.60 -4.16 11.47
CA THR A 198 3.04 -3.22 10.48
C THR A 198 1.60 -2.84 10.83
N VAL A 199 0.76 -3.83 11.10
CA VAL A 199 -0.66 -3.63 11.46
C VAL A 199 -0.80 -2.81 12.74
N LYS A 200 -0.04 -3.15 13.77
CA LYS A 200 0.01 -2.44 15.05
C LYS A 200 0.51 -1.02 14.87
N ARG A 201 1.61 -0.81 14.15
CA ARG A 201 2.20 0.52 13.98
C ARG A 201 1.31 1.47 13.20
N LEU A 202 0.72 1.00 12.11
CA LEU A 202 -0.17 1.80 11.28
C LEU A 202 -1.61 1.86 11.81
N LYS A 203 -1.90 1.19 12.93
CA LYS A 203 -3.24 1.13 13.56
C LYS A 203 -4.32 0.53 12.65
N LEU A 204 -3.94 -0.39 11.77
CA LEU A 204 -4.84 -0.90 10.74
C LEU A 204 -5.99 -1.75 11.30
N ASN A 205 -5.85 -2.35 12.48
CA ASN A 205 -6.92 -3.08 13.16
C ASN A 205 -7.55 -2.30 14.32
N GLU A 206 -6.88 -1.27 14.82
CA GLU A 206 -7.36 -0.47 15.96
C GLU A 206 -8.30 0.67 15.50
N HIS A 207 -8.30 1.02 14.21
CA HIS A 207 -9.21 2.02 13.65
C HIS A 207 -10.58 1.38 13.40
N VAL A 208 -11.51 1.55 14.35
CA VAL A 208 -12.83 0.89 14.35
C VAL A 208 -13.59 1.04 13.03
N PRO A 209 -13.75 2.26 12.45
CA PRO A 209 -14.46 2.40 11.17
C PRO A 209 -13.83 1.59 10.02
N LEU A 210 -12.50 1.44 10.00
CA LEU A 210 -11.81 0.65 8.98
C LEU A 210 -12.06 -0.86 9.16
N ALA A 211 -12.05 -1.35 10.39
CA ALA A 211 -12.37 -2.75 10.68
C ALA A 211 -13.83 -3.08 10.33
N GLU A 212 -14.76 -2.19 10.68
CA GLU A 212 -16.18 -2.32 10.33
C GLU A 212 -16.42 -2.30 8.81
N ALA A 213 -15.74 -1.42 8.08
CA ALA A 213 -15.82 -1.38 6.62
C ALA A 213 -15.34 -2.69 5.98
N ARG A 214 -14.24 -3.27 6.47
CA ARG A 214 -13.74 -4.57 6.00
C ARG A 214 -14.72 -5.70 6.32
N ARG A 215 -15.24 -5.75 7.54
CA ARG A 215 -16.29 -6.71 7.93
C ARG A 215 -17.51 -6.60 7.00
N SER A 216 -17.96 -5.39 6.72
CA SER A 216 -19.08 -5.15 5.79
C SER A 216 -18.81 -5.70 4.39
N VAL A 217 -17.58 -5.52 3.87
CA VAL A 217 -17.20 -6.10 2.56
C VAL A 217 -17.21 -7.62 2.63
N TRP A 218 -16.65 -8.22 3.68
CA TRP A 218 -16.66 -9.67 3.88
C TRP A 218 -18.09 -10.22 3.87
N GLN A 219 -18.97 -9.65 4.68
CA GLN A 219 -20.38 -10.07 4.76
C GLN A 219 -21.12 -9.91 3.43
N LYS A 220 -20.84 -8.85 2.67
CA LYS A 220 -21.42 -8.68 1.32
C LYS A 220 -20.98 -9.79 0.36
N VAL A 221 -19.72 -10.18 0.41
CA VAL A 221 -19.20 -11.27 -0.43
C VAL A 221 -19.80 -12.61 0.00
N ASP A 222 -19.90 -12.90 1.28
CA ASP A 222 -20.56 -14.10 1.80
C ASP A 222 -22.00 -14.21 1.31
N ALA A 223 -22.79 -13.14 1.44
CA ALA A 223 -24.18 -13.12 0.95
C ALA A 223 -24.26 -13.32 -0.58
N LEU A 224 -23.31 -12.79 -1.34
CA LEU A 224 -23.26 -13.02 -2.78
C LEU A 224 -22.92 -14.47 -3.13
N ILE A 225 -22.08 -15.13 -2.35
CA ILE A 225 -21.76 -16.56 -2.53
C ILE A 225 -23.00 -17.41 -2.25
N GLU A 226 -23.74 -17.14 -1.17
CA GLU A 226 -25.00 -17.83 -0.86
C GLU A 226 -26.04 -17.64 -1.97
N ASP A 227 -26.25 -16.41 -2.41
CA ASP A 227 -27.12 -16.08 -3.54
C ASP A 227 -26.75 -16.83 -4.82
N PHE A 228 -25.44 -16.92 -5.09
CA PHE A 228 -24.92 -17.65 -6.25
C PHE A 228 -25.23 -19.13 -6.16
N GLN A 229 -24.97 -19.76 -5.01
CA GLN A 229 -25.21 -21.19 -4.77
C GLN A 229 -26.70 -21.52 -4.88
N ALA A 230 -27.56 -20.69 -4.27
CA ALA A 230 -29.02 -20.84 -4.35
C ALA A 230 -29.54 -20.71 -5.78
N ALA A 231 -29.06 -19.73 -6.54
CA ALA A 231 -29.46 -19.56 -7.94
C ALA A 231 -28.94 -20.71 -8.84
N LYS A 232 -27.72 -21.19 -8.60
CA LYS A 232 -27.12 -22.33 -9.28
C LYS A 232 -27.93 -23.61 -9.06
N ALA A 233 -28.36 -23.90 -7.82
CA ALA A 233 -29.22 -25.03 -7.49
C ALA A 233 -30.57 -24.97 -8.24
N LYS A 234 -31.20 -23.78 -8.31
CA LYS A 234 -32.44 -23.58 -9.08
C LYS A 234 -32.27 -23.75 -10.58
N CYS A 235 -31.08 -23.48 -11.13
CA CYS A 235 -30.79 -23.72 -12.53
C CYS A 235 -30.58 -25.20 -12.84
N ALA A 236 -30.11 -26.01 -11.91
CA ALA A 236 -29.91 -27.46 -12.10
C ALA A 236 -31.24 -28.22 -12.26
N GLY A 237 -32.33 -27.69 -11.72
CA GLY A 237 -33.69 -28.28 -11.85
C GLY A 237 -34.39 -27.99 -13.17
N GLY A 238 -33.76 -27.33 -14.17
CA GLY A 238 -34.33 -27.03 -15.46
C GLY A 238 -34.18 -25.57 -15.92
N LYS A 239 -34.90 -25.18 -16.97
CA LYS A 239 -34.84 -23.79 -17.48
C LYS A 239 -35.50 -22.82 -16.51
N ASN A 240 -34.70 -22.03 -15.78
CA ASN A 240 -35.16 -21.00 -14.87
C ASN A 240 -34.53 -19.64 -15.26
N PRO A 241 -35.23 -18.79 -16.04
CA PRO A 241 -34.71 -17.51 -16.48
C PRO A 241 -34.36 -16.56 -15.35
N ALA A 242 -35.17 -16.55 -14.26
CA ALA A 242 -34.94 -15.70 -13.11
C ALA A 242 -33.65 -16.11 -12.34
N ALA A 243 -33.42 -17.42 -12.17
CA ALA A 243 -32.20 -17.92 -11.59
C ALA A 243 -30.95 -17.60 -12.45
N LYS A 244 -31.06 -17.68 -13.77
CA LYS A 244 -29.99 -17.26 -14.67
C LYS A 244 -29.68 -15.77 -14.55
N ALA A 245 -30.70 -14.91 -14.51
CA ALA A 245 -30.52 -13.48 -14.32
C ALA A 245 -29.80 -13.19 -12.97
N LYS A 246 -30.19 -13.89 -11.90
CA LYS A 246 -29.53 -13.76 -10.59
C LYS A 246 -28.05 -14.16 -10.63
N LEU A 247 -27.69 -15.24 -11.33
CA LEU A 247 -26.28 -15.63 -11.50
C LEU A 247 -25.46 -14.55 -12.20
N LEU A 248 -26.01 -13.88 -13.22
CA LEU A 248 -25.33 -12.79 -13.91
C LEU A 248 -25.18 -11.56 -13.02
N GLU A 249 -26.24 -11.22 -12.27
CA GLU A 249 -26.20 -10.12 -11.30
C GLU A 249 -25.10 -10.32 -10.23
N VAL A 250 -25.07 -11.51 -9.62
CA VAL A 250 -24.05 -11.83 -8.62
C VAL A 250 -22.65 -11.75 -9.19
N ARG A 251 -22.41 -12.30 -10.37
CA ARG A 251 -21.11 -12.21 -11.04
C ARG A 251 -20.68 -10.77 -11.30
N ALA A 252 -21.61 -9.90 -11.69
CA ALA A 252 -21.33 -8.49 -11.89
C ALA A 252 -20.92 -7.81 -10.58
N LYS A 253 -21.66 -8.03 -9.49
CA LYS A 253 -21.36 -7.49 -8.15
C LYS A 253 -20.02 -7.99 -7.59
N VAL A 254 -19.70 -9.27 -7.80
CA VAL A 254 -18.40 -9.83 -7.40
C VAL A 254 -17.27 -9.14 -8.17
N ARG A 255 -17.39 -8.96 -9.48
CA ARG A 255 -16.39 -8.22 -10.27
C ARG A 255 -16.21 -6.78 -9.79
N GLU A 256 -17.30 -6.10 -9.46
CA GLU A 256 -17.26 -4.75 -8.91
C GLU A 256 -16.48 -4.69 -7.60
N LEU A 257 -16.81 -5.56 -6.63
CA LEU A 257 -16.15 -5.58 -5.31
C LEU A 257 -14.69 -6.01 -5.38
N THR A 258 -14.32 -6.87 -6.33
CA THR A 258 -12.97 -7.39 -6.49
C THR A 258 -12.12 -6.60 -7.47
N HIS A 259 -12.71 -5.63 -8.16
CA HIS A 259 -11.97 -4.77 -9.08
C HIS A 259 -10.90 -3.98 -8.34
N ARG A 260 -9.70 -3.87 -8.94
CA ARG A 260 -8.56 -3.19 -8.31
C ARG A 260 -8.86 -1.76 -7.83
N SER A 261 -9.76 -1.04 -8.52
CA SER A 261 -10.15 0.32 -8.12
C SER A 261 -11.17 0.37 -6.99
N ALA A 262 -11.82 -0.73 -6.64
CA ALA A 262 -12.76 -0.77 -5.52
C ALA A 262 -12.02 -0.64 -4.18
N GLU A 263 -12.67 0.00 -3.22
CA GLU A 263 -12.14 0.03 -1.85
C GLU A 263 -12.19 -1.36 -1.25
N LEU A 264 -11.15 -1.71 -0.49
CA LEU A 264 -11.04 -2.99 0.22
C LEU A 264 -11.20 -4.21 -0.70
N SER A 265 -10.80 -4.07 -1.98
CA SER A 265 -10.88 -5.17 -2.95
C SER A 265 -10.07 -6.39 -2.54
N SER A 266 -8.98 -6.21 -1.78
CA SER A 266 -8.19 -7.30 -1.20
C SER A 266 -9.00 -8.15 -0.21
N VAL A 267 -9.87 -7.54 0.60
CA VAL A 267 -10.80 -8.25 1.50
C VAL A 267 -11.79 -9.10 0.71
N ALA A 268 -12.38 -8.51 -0.35
CA ALA A 268 -13.33 -9.22 -1.18
C ALA A 268 -12.70 -10.43 -1.89
N ARG A 269 -11.49 -10.26 -2.42
CA ARG A 269 -10.73 -11.34 -3.07
C ARG A 269 -10.36 -12.44 -2.07
N TRP A 270 -9.88 -12.05 -0.88
CA TRP A 270 -9.52 -13.01 0.15
C TRP A 270 -10.72 -13.82 0.66
N CYS A 271 -11.87 -13.18 0.90
CA CYS A 271 -13.11 -13.87 1.25
C CYS A 271 -13.49 -14.93 0.22
N LEU A 272 -13.43 -14.59 -1.09
CA LEU A 272 -13.67 -15.56 -2.17
C LEU A 272 -12.69 -16.73 -2.15
N GLN A 273 -11.42 -16.49 -1.87
CA GLN A 273 -10.39 -17.53 -1.76
C GLN A 273 -10.68 -18.48 -0.60
N VAL A 274 -11.00 -17.93 0.58
CA VAL A 274 -11.33 -18.74 1.77
C VAL A 274 -12.60 -19.57 1.56
N ARG A 275 -13.63 -18.99 0.95
CA ARG A 275 -14.91 -19.69 0.68
C ARG A 275 -14.81 -20.66 -0.49
N ASN A 276 -13.79 -20.56 -1.31
CA ASN A 276 -13.43 -21.48 -2.39
C ASN A 276 -14.60 -21.84 -3.34
N GLU A 277 -15.38 -20.84 -3.81
CA GLU A 277 -16.40 -21.07 -4.84
C GLU A 277 -15.75 -20.97 -6.25
N PRO A 278 -15.48 -22.09 -6.95
CA PRO A 278 -14.60 -22.12 -8.11
C PRO A 278 -15.09 -21.25 -9.29
N GLN A 279 -16.40 -21.06 -9.41
CA GLN A 279 -16.96 -20.27 -10.52
C GLN A 279 -16.87 -18.77 -10.29
N LEU A 280 -16.80 -18.34 -9.02
CA LEU A 280 -16.58 -16.93 -8.68
C LEU A 280 -15.09 -16.61 -8.62
N LEU A 281 -14.26 -17.54 -8.17
CA LEU A 281 -12.80 -17.38 -8.19
C LEU A 281 -12.24 -17.08 -9.59
N LYS A 282 -12.80 -17.71 -10.63
CA LYS A 282 -12.43 -17.42 -12.04
C LYS A 282 -12.74 -15.99 -12.50
N LEU A 283 -13.45 -15.21 -11.72
CA LEU A 283 -13.75 -13.82 -12.05
C LEU A 283 -12.67 -12.84 -11.57
N VAL A 284 -11.79 -13.32 -10.68
CA VAL A 284 -10.77 -12.51 -9.99
C VAL A 284 -9.33 -13.00 -10.22
N ALA A 285 -9.20 -14.10 -10.96
CA ALA A 285 -7.94 -14.66 -11.43
C ALA A 285 -7.33 -13.82 -12.57
#